data_d96c94724f691f29d1ed9a5302a432e0
#
_entry.id   d96c94724f691f29d1ed9a5302a432e0
#
_cell.length_a   1.000
_cell.length_b   1.000
_cell.length_c   1.000
_cell.angle_alpha   90.00
_cell.angle_beta   90.00
_cell.angle_gamma   90.00
#
_symmetry.space_group_name_H-M   'P 1'
#
loop_
_entity.id
_entity.type
_entity.pdbx_description
1 polymer ?
#
loop_
_entity_poly.entity_id
_entity_poly.type
_entity_poly.pdbx_seq_one_letter_code
_entity_poly.pdbx_strand_id
1 'polypeptide(L)'
;MGLENRPEDRVKVILVPCYLEGNDGIFNLPYYHLLAANDLALYPSYYEPWGYTPLESCAFHTPCVTTDLSGFGQWVDGVLGHEGTLEDGVRVIHRDDSNYMQVAQEMCQTVKDLLNTPSKQRTAIRNHAVSIANKAQWKHFIKYYFEAYNFALSRVYNK
;
A
#
# COMPACT_ATOMS: atom_id res chain seq x y z
N MET A 1 -9.26 -2.74 -25.75
CA MET A 1 -8.18 -1.90 -26.28
C MET A 1 -6.88 -2.53 -25.83
N GLY A 2 -6.03 -2.96 -26.75
CA GLY A 2 -4.73 -3.55 -26.42
C GLY A 2 -3.71 -2.43 -26.20
N LEU A 3 -2.96 -2.51 -25.11
CA LEU A 3 -1.73 -1.75 -24.94
C LEU A 3 -0.64 -2.59 -25.61
N GLU A 4 -0.10 -2.11 -26.72
CA GLU A 4 0.84 -2.89 -27.54
C GLU A 4 2.30 -2.50 -27.28
N ASN A 5 2.53 -1.54 -26.41
CA ASN A 5 3.86 -1.00 -26.06
C ASN A 5 4.64 -0.50 -27.29
N ARG A 6 3.96 0.04 -28.29
CA ARG A 6 4.59 0.64 -29.47
C ARG A 6 5.46 1.83 -29.06
N PRO A 7 6.48 2.22 -29.84
CA PRO A 7 7.32 3.38 -29.52
C PRO A 7 6.54 4.65 -29.24
N GLU A 8 5.44 4.90 -29.96
CA GLU A 8 4.56 6.05 -29.84
C GLU A 8 3.60 6.01 -28.63
N ASP A 9 3.39 4.83 -28.02
CA ASP A 9 2.53 4.70 -26.84
C ASP A 9 3.16 5.44 -25.67
N ARG A 10 2.45 6.40 -25.12
CA ARG A 10 2.91 7.19 -23.96
C ARG A 10 2.96 6.38 -22.66
N VAL A 11 2.17 5.33 -22.58
CA VAL A 11 2.09 4.41 -21.43
C VAL A 11 2.61 3.06 -21.89
N LYS A 12 3.54 2.49 -21.11
CA LYS A 12 4.05 1.14 -21.30
C LYS A 12 3.49 0.24 -20.21
N VAL A 13 3.14 -1.00 -20.57
CA VAL A 13 2.66 -2.01 -19.63
C VAL A 13 3.57 -3.24 -19.73
N ILE A 14 4.13 -3.64 -18.62
CA ILE A 14 4.97 -4.84 -18.52
C ILE A 14 4.24 -5.82 -17.62
N LEU A 15 3.85 -6.97 -18.18
CA LEU A 15 3.30 -8.08 -17.42
C LEU A 15 4.44 -8.97 -16.92
N VAL A 16 4.47 -9.19 -15.59
CA VAL A 16 5.44 -10.08 -14.95
C VAL A 16 4.68 -11.23 -14.28
N PRO A 17 4.43 -12.35 -14.97
CA PRO A 17 3.59 -13.45 -14.48
C PRO A 17 4.37 -14.47 -13.62
N CYS A 18 5.35 -14.02 -12.85
CA CYS A 18 6.20 -14.88 -12.03
C CYS A 18 6.67 -14.14 -10.77
N TYR A 19 7.20 -14.89 -9.81
CA TYR A 19 7.86 -14.29 -8.65
C TYR A 19 9.18 -13.63 -9.05
N LEU A 20 9.44 -12.46 -8.45
CA LEU A 20 10.62 -11.64 -8.74
C LEU A 20 11.78 -12.06 -7.81
N GLU A 21 12.44 -13.16 -8.18
CA GLU A 21 13.58 -13.74 -7.43
C GLU A 21 14.96 -13.33 -8.01
N GLY A 22 14.96 -12.46 -9.03
CA GLY A 22 16.19 -11.98 -9.68
C GLY A 22 16.60 -12.77 -10.90
N ASN A 23 15.80 -13.71 -11.37
CA ASN A 23 16.06 -14.57 -12.54
C ASN A 23 14.82 -14.75 -13.44
N ASP A 24 13.93 -13.78 -13.42
CA ASP A 24 12.63 -13.81 -14.08
C ASP A 24 12.71 -13.64 -15.62
N GLY A 25 13.86 -13.24 -16.16
CA GLY A 25 14.07 -13.02 -17.58
C GLY A 25 13.47 -11.71 -18.14
N ILE A 26 12.88 -10.88 -17.25
CA ILE A 26 12.26 -9.59 -17.61
C ILE A 26 13.09 -8.46 -16.97
N PHE A 27 13.10 -8.39 -15.64
CA PHE A 27 13.88 -7.40 -14.90
C PHE A 27 15.17 -7.99 -14.32
N ASN A 28 15.17 -9.25 -13.96
CA ASN A 28 16.28 -9.95 -13.30
C ASN A 28 16.72 -9.23 -12.00
N LEU A 29 15.75 -8.66 -11.30
CA LEU A 29 15.94 -7.97 -10.03
C LEU A 29 15.02 -8.56 -8.96
N PRO A 30 15.51 -8.72 -7.72
CA PRO A 30 14.67 -9.12 -6.60
C PRO A 30 13.50 -8.14 -6.37
N TYR A 31 12.37 -8.66 -5.89
CA TYR A 31 11.14 -7.91 -5.67
C TYR A 31 11.36 -6.56 -4.96
N TYR A 32 12.08 -6.55 -3.85
CA TYR A 32 12.29 -5.33 -3.07
C TYR A 32 13.14 -4.27 -3.80
N HIS A 33 14.02 -4.67 -4.71
CA HIS A 33 14.76 -3.72 -5.54
C HIS A 33 13.83 -3.03 -6.55
N LEU A 34 12.92 -3.80 -7.16
CA LEU A 34 11.91 -3.25 -8.06
C LEU A 34 10.91 -2.38 -7.31
N LEU A 35 10.45 -2.84 -6.13
CA LEU A 35 9.51 -2.09 -5.31
C LEU A 35 10.07 -0.70 -4.96
N ALA A 36 11.31 -0.62 -4.50
CA ALA A 36 11.98 0.63 -4.15
C ALA A 36 12.20 1.59 -5.35
N ALA A 37 12.23 1.05 -6.57
CA ALA A 37 12.40 1.81 -7.80
C ALA A 37 11.10 2.45 -8.31
N ASN A 38 9.94 2.04 -7.79
CA ASN A 38 8.65 2.57 -8.21
C ASN A 38 8.37 3.93 -7.54
N ASP A 39 7.60 4.76 -8.24
CA ASP A 39 7.09 6.03 -7.70
C ASP A 39 5.81 5.84 -6.88
N LEU A 40 4.99 4.84 -7.25
CA LEU A 40 3.72 4.52 -6.61
C LEU A 40 3.41 3.03 -6.81
N ALA A 41 2.84 2.38 -5.80
CA ALA A 41 2.31 1.04 -5.90
C ALA A 41 0.78 1.03 -5.72
N LEU A 42 0.08 0.17 -6.46
CA LEU A 42 -1.37 0.08 -6.44
C LEU A 42 -1.81 -1.31 -5.97
N TYR A 43 -2.60 -1.34 -4.89
CA TYR A 43 -3.12 -2.55 -4.25
C TYR A 43 -4.65 -2.47 -4.11
N PRO A 44 -5.40 -2.63 -5.22
CA PRO A 44 -6.86 -2.48 -5.23
C PRO A 44 -7.56 -3.72 -4.65
N SER A 45 -7.35 -3.99 -3.37
CA SER A 45 -7.86 -5.17 -2.69
C SER A 45 -9.39 -5.16 -2.60
N TYR A 46 -10.01 -6.31 -2.84
CA TYR A 46 -11.41 -6.60 -2.49
C TYR A 46 -11.54 -7.20 -1.09
N TYR A 47 -10.56 -7.97 -0.70
CA TYR A 47 -10.45 -8.55 0.63
C TYR A 47 -8.99 -8.85 0.91
N GLU A 48 -8.46 -8.25 1.93
CA GLU A 48 -7.11 -8.49 2.41
C GLU A 48 -7.13 -8.41 3.94
N PRO A 49 -6.94 -9.52 4.68
CA PRO A 49 -7.03 -9.51 6.15
C PRO A 49 -6.12 -8.51 6.82
N TRP A 50 -4.90 -8.34 6.29
CA TRP A 50 -3.97 -7.29 6.72
C TRP A 50 -3.51 -6.47 5.52
N GLY A 51 -2.61 -6.97 4.69
CA GLY A 51 -1.99 -6.28 3.58
C GLY A 51 -0.51 -6.01 3.82
N TYR A 52 0.30 -7.07 3.75
CA TYR A 52 1.75 -6.93 3.89
C TYR A 52 2.36 -6.17 2.72
N THR A 53 1.86 -6.37 1.51
CA THR A 53 2.40 -5.73 0.30
C THR A 53 2.31 -4.21 0.34
N PRO A 54 1.21 -3.54 0.70
CA PRO A 54 1.19 -2.09 0.88
C PRO A 54 2.05 -1.63 2.06
N LEU A 55 2.13 -2.38 3.16
CA LEU A 55 3.01 -2.06 4.27
C LEU A 55 4.48 -2.11 3.87
N GLU A 56 4.90 -3.15 3.14
CA GLU A 56 6.25 -3.30 2.60
C GLU A 56 6.58 -2.17 1.62
N SER A 57 5.64 -1.81 0.75
CA SER A 57 5.78 -0.66 -0.14
C SER A 57 6.16 0.61 0.63
N CYS A 58 5.40 0.92 1.67
CA CYS A 58 5.68 2.05 2.55
C CYS A 58 7.05 1.96 3.22
N ALA A 59 7.44 0.77 3.71
CA ALA A 59 8.74 0.53 4.34
C ALA A 59 9.91 0.78 3.37
N PHE A 60 9.71 0.54 2.09
CA PHE A 60 10.69 0.79 1.02
C PHE A 60 10.55 2.18 0.37
N HIS A 61 9.95 3.14 1.05
CA HIS A 61 9.75 4.52 0.57
C HIS A 61 8.90 4.65 -0.70
N THR A 62 8.08 3.65 -1.01
CA THR A 62 7.17 3.69 -2.14
C THR A 62 5.76 3.96 -1.63
N PRO A 63 5.19 5.15 -1.87
CA PRO A 63 3.81 5.45 -1.53
C PRO A 63 2.86 4.46 -2.20
N CYS A 64 1.71 4.23 -1.60
CA CYS A 64 0.78 3.27 -2.16
C CYS A 64 -0.68 3.72 -2.12
N VAL A 65 -1.47 3.07 -2.97
CA VAL A 65 -2.93 3.12 -2.94
C VAL A 65 -3.42 1.76 -2.46
N THR A 66 -4.29 1.74 -1.48
CA THR A 66 -5.01 0.55 -1.00
C THR A 66 -6.50 0.87 -0.85
N THR A 67 -7.27 -0.07 -0.32
CA THR A 67 -8.70 0.12 -0.08
C THR A 67 -9.05 -0.07 1.39
N ASP A 68 -10.20 0.40 1.80
CA ASP A 68 -10.79 0.16 3.13
C ASP A 68 -11.27 -1.29 3.34
N LEU A 69 -11.20 -2.15 2.30
CA LEU A 69 -11.40 -3.60 2.41
C LEU A 69 -10.11 -4.36 2.81
N SER A 70 -8.99 -3.65 2.99
CA SER A 70 -7.76 -4.21 3.56
C SER A 70 -7.62 -3.79 5.03
N GLY A 71 -7.16 -4.72 5.88
CA GLY A 71 -6.88 -4.42 7.29
C GLY A 71 -5.84 -3.31 7.45
N PHE A 72 -4.84 -3.26 6.55
CA PHE A 72 -3.85 -2.19 6.54
C PHE A 72 -4.47 -0.84 6.21
N GLY A 73 -5.37 -0.75 5.23
CA GLY A 73 -6.07 0.50 4.89
C GLY A 73 -6.89 1.01 6.07
N GLN A 74 -7.72 0.15 6.68
CA GLN A 74 -8.50 0.53 7.88
C GLN A 74 -7.61 0.96 9.05
N TRP A 75 -6.48 0.28 9.25
CA TRP A 75 -5.53 0.62 10.29
C TRP A 75 -4.87 1.98 10.03
N VAL A 76 -4.51 2.29 8.76
CA VAL A 76 -3.95 3.60 8.38
C VAL A 76 -4.94 4.71 8.69
N ASP A 77 -6.20 4.59 8.29
CA ASP A 77 -7.25 5.57 8.59
C ASP A 77 -7.41 5.79 10.11
N GLY A 78 -7.38 4.70 10.88
CA GLY A 78 -7.41 4.77 12.34
C GLY A 78 -6.20 5.46 12.95
N VAL A 79 -5.01 5.29 12.39
CA VAL A 79 -3.77 5.92 12.86
C VAL A 79 -3.71 7.40 12.51
N LEU A 80 -4.25 7.77 11.35
CA LEU A 80 -4.31 9.16 10.88
C LEU A 80 -5.47 9.95 11.51
N GLY A 81 -6.56 9.26 11.86
CA GLY A 81 -7.82 9.88 12.28
C GLY A 81 -8.64 10.46 11.14
N HIS A 82 -8.30 10.14 9.91
CA HIS A 82 -9.00 10.48 8.68
C HIS A 82 -8.67 9.47 7.58
N GLU A 83 -9.41 9.50 6.49
CA GLU A 83 -9.12 8.69 5.30
C GLU A 83 -7.74 9.05 4.73
N GLY A 84 -6.89 8.04 4.53
CA GLY A 84 -5.53 8.23 4.03
C GLY A 84 -5.49 8.87 2.65
N THR A 85 -4.65 9.87 2.48
CA THR A 85 -4.46 10.63 1.24
C THR A 85 -3.10 10.35 0.61
N LEU A 86 -2.88 10.81 -0.62
CA LEU A 86 -1.57 10.71 -1.27
C LEU A 86 -0.48 11.43 -0.46
N GLU A 87 -0.80 12.56 0.13
CA GLU A 87 0.12 13.37 0.95
C GLU A 87 0.57 12.63 2.21
N ASP A 88 -0.26 11.73 2.75
CA ASP A 88 0.09 10.86 3.88
C ASP A 88 1.00 9.68 3.48
N GLY A 89 1.22 9.50 2.17
CA GLY A 89 2.00 8.39 1.62
C GLY A 89 1.22 7.09 1.43
N VAL A 90 -0.03 7.04 1.89
CA VAL A 90 -0.97 5.93 1.70
C VAL A 90 -2.34 6.49 1.38
N ARG A 91 -2.76 6.36 0.12
CA ARG A 91 -4.14 6.66 -0.27
C ARG A 91 -5.02 5.45 0.04
N VAL A 92 -6.01 5.62 0.88
CA VAL A 92 -7.06 4.62 1.14
C VAL A 92 -8.29 5.01 0.33
N ILE A 93 -8.82 4.08 -0.47
CA ILE A 93 -10.01 4.31 -1.31
C ILE A 93 -11.15 3.47 -0.78
N HIS A 94 -12.31 4.07 -0.62
CA HIS A 94 -13.52 3.33 -0.30
C HIS A 94 -13.91 2.39 -1.44
N ARG A 95 -14.13 1.10 -1.12
CA ARG A 95 -14.50 0.08 -2.09
C ARG A 95 -15.67 -0.77 -1.61
N ASP A 96 -16.63 -0.96 -2.51
CA ASP A 96 -17.75 -1.89 -2.34
C ASP A 96 -18.05 -2.64 -3.65
N ASP A 97 -19.10 -3.47 -3.65
CA ASP A 97 -19.48 -4.28 -4.81
C ASP A 97 -20.04 -3.46 -5.99
N SER A 98 -20.38 -2.19 -5.77
CA SER A 98 -21.06 -1.35 -6.76
C SER A 98 -20.17 -0.26 -7.36
N ASN A 99 -19.04 0.10 -6.73
CA ASN A 99 -18.24 1.28 -7.07
C ASN A 99 -16.96 1.01 -7.87
N TYR A 100 -16.85 -0.15 -8.56
CA TYR A 100 -15.64 -0.55 -9.31
C TYR A 100 -15.06 0.56 -10.21
N MET A 101 -15.92 1.21 -11.00
CA MET A 101 -15.47 2.26 -11.93
C MET A 101 -15.01 3.52 -11.20
N GLN A 102 -15.63 3.86 -10.08
CA GLN A 102 -15.22 4.97 -9.23
C GLN A 102 -13.82 4.70 -8.64
N VAL A 103 -13.59 3.52 -8.08
CA VAL A 103 -12.27 3.12 -7.57
C VAL A 103 -11.19 3.24 -8.66
N ALA A 104 -11.48 2.76 -9.87
CA ALA A 104 -10.55 2.87 -10.99
C ALA A 104 -10.24 4.33 -11.36
N GLN A 105 -11.25 5.21 -11.30
CA GLN A 105 -11.08 6.65 -11.55
C GLN A 105 -10.25 7.32 -10.46
N GLU A 106 -10.50 7.01 -9.19
CA GLU A 106 -9.75 7.55 -8.06
C GLU A 106 -8.28 7.11 -8.09
N MET A 107 -8.01 5.85 -8.43
CA MET A 107 -6.63 5.37 -8.66
C MET A 107 -5.95 6.14 -9.79
N CYS A 108 -6.65 6.30 -10.92
CA CYS A 108 -6.14 7.07 -12.07
C CYS A 108 -5.87 8.53 -11.68
N GLN A 109 -6.74 9.14 -10.87
CA GLN A 109 -6.54 10.50 -10.39
C GLN A 109 -5.33 10.59 -9.47
N THR A 110 -5.17 9.66 -8.53
CA THR A 110 -3.99 9.60 -7.62
C THR A 110 -2.68 9.52 -8.41
N VAL A 111 -2.63 8.71 -9.47
CA VAL A 111 -1.46 8.63 -10.36
C VAL A 111 -1.18 9.98 -11.02
N LYS A 112 -2.21 10.66 -11.54
CA LYS A 112 -2.08 11.99 -12.17
C LYS A 112 -1.61 13.04 -11.16
N ASP A 113 -2.13 13.01 -9.96
CA ASP A 113 -1.76 13.94 -8.89
C ASP A 113 -0.30 13.78 -8.53
N LEU A 114 0.18 12.54 -8.37
CA LEU A 114 1.60 12.28 -8.12
C LEU A 114 2.50 12.75 -9.28
N LEU A 115 2.09 12.51 -10.53
CA LEU A 115 2.85 12.98 -11.70
C LEU A 115 2.99 14.50 -11.75
N ASN A 116 1.97 15.22 -11.29
CA ASN A 116 1.97 16.68 -11.24
C ASN A 116 2.59 17.25 -9.95
N THR A 117 2.90 16.40 -8.98
CA THR A 117 3.48 16.81 -7.70
C THR A 117 4.97 17.20 -7.87
N PRO A 118 5.40 18.37 -7.36
CA PRO A 118 6.80 18.79 -7.40
C PRO A 118 7.73 17.82 -6.65
N SER A 119 8.98 17.69 -7.09
CA SER A 119 9.96 16.74 -6.55
C SER A 119 10.12 16.82 -5.02
N LYS A 120 10.15 18.03 -4.45
CA LYS A 120 10.27 18.22 -3.00
C LYS A 120 9.07 17.62 -2.24
N GLN A 121 7.86 17.78 -2.77
CA GLN A 121 6.64 17.21 -2.18
C GLN A 121 6.61 15.69 -2.36
N ARG A 122 7.05 15.15 -3.51
CA ARG A 122 7.18 13.71 -3.70
C ARG A 122 8.13 13.07 -2.67
N THR A 123 9.22 13.75 -2.34
CA THR A 123 10.12 13.29 -1.26
C THR A 123 9.41 13.29 0.10
N ALA A 124 8.59 14.31 0.40
CA ALA A 124 7.81 14.33 1.64
C ALA A 124 6.79 13.18 1.70
N ILE A 125 6.05 12.93 0.61
CA ILE A 125 5.12 11.80 0.49
C ILE A 125 5.83 10.46 0.76
N ARG A 126 6.99 10.22 0.16
CA ARG A 126 7.81 9.03 0.40
C ARG A 126 8.20 8.88 1.88
N ASN A 127 8.57 9.97 2.54
CA ASN A 127 8.93 9.97 3.95
C ASN A 127 7.70 9.73 4.86
N HIS A 128 6.53 10.24 4.47
CA HIS A 128 5.28 9.97 5.19
C HIS A 128 4.91 8.48 5.11
N ALA A 129 5.04 7.85 3.93
CA ALA A 129 4.85 6.40 3.78
C ALA A 129 5.71 5.61 4.77
N VAL A 130 7.01 5.92 4.88
CA VAL A 130 7.91 5.28 5.86
C VAL A 130 7.47 5.56 7.30
N SER A 131 6.99 6.76 7.58
CA SER A 131 6.48 7.09 8.93
C SER A 131 5.29 6.21 9.30
N ILE A 132 4.38 5.93 8.36
CA ILE A 132 3.29 4.98 8.57
C ILE A 132 3.85 3.57 8.82
N ALA A 133 4.74 3.08 7.96
CA ALA A 133 5.34 1.75 8.14
C ALA A 133 6.04 1.59 9.49
N ASN A 134 6.72 2.63 9.98
CA ASN A 134 7.38 2.62 11.28
C ASN A 134 6.40 2.45 12.45
N LYS A 135 5.16 2.93 12.32
CA LYS A 135 4.11 2.74 13.34
C LYS A 135 3.58 1.30 13.37
N ALA A 136 3.72 0.56 12.27
CA ALA A 136 3.32 -0.84 12.16
C ALA A 136 4.39 -1.85 12.61
N GLN A 137 5.50 -1.41 13.20
CA GLN A 137 6.53 -2.31 13.70
C GLN A 137 6.01 -3.13 14.89
N TRP A 138 6.52 -4.37 14.99
CA TRP A 138 6.13 -5.31 16.04
C TRP A 138 6.23 -4.73 17.46
N LYS A 139 7.24 -3.91 17.74
CA LYS A 139 7.40 -3.24 19.04
C LYS A 139 6.18 -2.40 19.46
N HIS A 140 5.36 -1.95 18.49
CA HIS A 140 4.14 -1.21 18.75
C HIS A 140 2.91 -2.11 18.87
N PHE A 141 2.93 -3.28 18.17
CA PHE A 141 1.80 -4.20 18.17
C PHE A 141 1.83 -5.22 19.30
N ILE A 142 3.00 -5.55 19.84
CA ILE A 142 3.15 -6.57 20.88
C ILE A 142 2.30 -6.29 22.13
N LYS A 143 2.04 -5.02 22.46
CA LYS A 143 1.20 -4.62 23.58
C LYS A 143 -0.21 -5.20 23.50
N TYR A 144 -0.81 -5.26 22.30
CA TYR A 144 -2.16 -5.80 22.10
C TYR A 144 -2.21 -7.29 22.36
N TYR A 145 -1.12 -8.01 22.11
CA TYR A 145 -1.01 -9.43 22.46
C TYR A 145 -0.96 -9.60 23.99
N PHE A 146 -0.19 -8.77 24.69
CA PHE A 146 -0.17 -8.81 26.15
C PHE A 146 -1.54 -8.45 26.77
N GLU A 147 -2.24 -7.49 26.21
CA GLU A 147 -3.60 -7.15 26.64
C GLU A 147 -4.55 -8.34 26.43
N ALA A 148 -4.50 -8.99 25.27
CA ALA A 148 -5.31 -10.16 24.97
C ALA A 148 -4.99 -11.34 25.90
N TYR A 149 -3.70 -11.60 26.19
CA TYR A 149 -3.29 -12.65 27.13
C TYR A 149 -3.77 -12.34 28.54
N ASN A 150 -3.60 -11.13 29.04
CA ASN A 150 -4.07 -10.73 30.36
C ASN A 150 -5.59 -10.86 30.47
N PHE A 151 -6.33 -10.47 29.43
CA PHE A 151 -7.78 -10.63 29.38
C PHE A 151 -8.19 -12.12 29.42
N ALA A 152 -7.53 -12.99 28.65
CA ALA A 152 -7.80 -14.41 28.66
C ALA A 152 -7.51 -15.03 30.02
N LEU A 153 -6.37 -14.71 30.64
CA LEU A 153 -5.98 -15.21 31.97
C LEU A 153 -6.95 -14.76 33.06
N SER A 154 -7.40 -13.50 33.02
CA SER A 154 -8.37 -12.99 34.02
C SER A 154 -9.68 -13.77 34.02
N ARG A 155 -10.12 -14.29 32.86
CA ARG A 155 -11.33 -15.12 32.76
C ARG A 155 -11.16 -16.51 33.37
N VAL A 156 -9.94 -17.02 33.44
CA VAL A 156 -9.64 -18.34 34.02
C VAL A 156 -9.47 -18.25 35.53
N TYR A 157 -8.77 -17.23 36.01
CA TYR A 157 -8.39 -17.10 37.43
C TYR A 157 -9.40 -16.36 38.30
N ASN A 158 -10.37 -15.64 37.71
CA ASN A 158 -11.45 -14.94 38.43
C ASN A 158 -12.76 -15.76 38.45
N LYS A 159 -12.69 -17.08 38.25
CA LYS A 159 -13.75 -18.03 38.59
C LYS A 159 -13.41 -18.63 39.96
#